data_043e8b7cc56a814b3ef52a2cbf3c547d
#
_entry.id   043e8b7cc56a814b3ef52a2cbf3c547d
#
_cell.length_a   1.000
_cell.length_b   1.000
_cell.length_c   1.000
_cell.angle_alpha   90.00
_cell.angle_beta   90.00
_cell.angle_gamma   90.00
#
_symmetry.space_group_name_H-M   'P 1'
#
loop_
_entity.id
_entity.type
_entity.pdbx_description
1 polymer ?
#
loop_
_entity_poly.entity_id
_entity_poly.type
_entity_poly.pdbx_seq_one_letter_code
_entity_poly.pdbx_strand_id
1 'polypeptide(L)'
;MYSIDKLLLDFALEYQAGQRVLDGLGVLVWVEYSHWTTCKMGAFRDQFTFALEGGRSFWLGVGLNGPSGVNTRRARLEFNPNKVGETRALRWVFNLLYDNSRHTDFPPVVVVRWDFAVDLPGERTGYELVKDGRVYEEFRRSASDRTQYVGRRNAPGRCKLYNKSREAGLGVDVTRLELTLAGDACTVRDALAVWPRVLRLPGVHQLGAEWLALNETDRFILRTLWQQPERLGELSRRKREKLGPLVAVGGEVKLDVAAYGRCLVELRGWLRRRRQEAPPEYGGGWEVLENVR
;
A
#
# COMPACT_ATOMS: atom_id res chain seq x y z
N MET A 1 11.17 9.02 -1.98
CA MET A 1 10.06 9.15 -2.97
C MET A 1 8.76 8.81 -2.27
N TYR A 2 7.65 9.45 -2.67
CA TYR A 2 6.30 9.22 -2.10
C TYR A 2 5.38 8.72 -3.19
N SER A 3 4.50 7.78 -2.88
CA SER A 3 3.62 7.17 -3.88
C SER A 3 2.38 6.52 -3.25
N ILE A 4 1.37 6.25 -4.07
CA ILE A 4 0.26 5.36 -3.72
C ILE A 4 0.66 3.94 -4.11
N ASP A 5 0.86 3.07 -3.12
CA ASP A 5 1.33 1.70 -3.37
C ASP A 5 0.18 0.69 -3.55
N LYS A 6 -1.01 1.03 -3.05
CA LYS A 6 -2.22 0.21 -3.19
C LYS A 6 -3.46 1.08 -3.14
N LEU A 7 -4.45 0.76 -3.97
CA LEU A 7 -5.74 1.42 -4.01
C LEU A 7 -6.86 0.38 -4.06
N LEU A 8 -7.81 0.50 -3.14
CA LEU A 8 -9.06 -0.26 -3.11
C LEU A 8 -10.22 0.67 -3.40
N LEU A 9 -10.94 0.38 -4.47
CA LEU A 9 -12.13 1.12 -4.89
C LEU A 9 -13.36 0.22 -4.85
N ASP A 10 -14.44 0.68 -4.21
CA ASP A 10 -15.74 0.06 -4.28
C ASP A 10 -16.64 0.81 -5.26
N PHE A 11 -17.34 0.05 -6.07
CA PHE A 11 -18.33 0.53 -7.04
C PHE A 11 -19.72 0.09 -6.57
N ALA A 12 -20.64 1.06 -6.48
CA ALA A 12 -22.05 0.80 -6.24
C ALA A 12 -22.73 0.56 -7.59
N LEU A 13 -22.98 -0.71 -7.92
CA LEU A 13 -23.58 -1.11 -9.19
C LEU A 13 -25.09 -0.89 -9.18
N GLU A 14 -25.68 -0.66 -10.35
CA GLU A 14 -27.14 -0.67 -10.57
C GLU A 14 -27.74 -2.05 -10.29
N TYR A 15 -29.07 -2.10 -10.16
CA TYR A 15 -29.79 -3.37 -10.04
C TYR A 15 -29.50 -4.26 -11.27
N GLN A 16 -29.14 -5.52 -11.02
CA GLN A 16 -28.72 -6.50 -12.05
C GLN A 16 -27.45 -6.16 -12.86
N ALA A 17 -26.80 -5.02 -12.60
CA ALA A 17 -25.57 -4.66 -13.30
C ALA A 17 -24.41 -5.62 -13.02
N GLY A 18 -24.44 -6.32 -11.89
CA GLY A 18 -23.44 -7.35 -11.60
C GLY A 18 -23.33 -8.41 -12.70
N GLN A 19 -24.46 -8.86 -13.27
CA GLN A 19 -24.42 -9.81 -14.38
C GLN A 19 -23.87 -9.18 -15.66
N ARG A 20 -24.27 -7.93 -15.99
CA ARG A 20 -23.70 -7.23 -17.16
C ARG A 20 -22.20 -7.01 -17.05
N VAL A 21 -21.70 -6.76 -15.83
CA VAL A 21 -20.25 -6.70 -15.57
C VAL A 21 -19.59 -8.05 -15.84
N LEU A 22 -20.19 -9.14 -15.35
CA LEU A 22 -19.66 -10.50 -15.58
C LEU A 22 -19.68 -10.88 -17.06
N ASP A 23 -20.75 -10.58 -17.77
CA ASP A 23 -20.88 -10.84 -19.21
C ASP A 23 -19.83 -10.03 -20.00
N GLY A 24 -19.66 -8.75 -19.68
CA GLY A 24 -18.62 -7.92 -20.24
C GLY A 24 -17.21 -8.46 -19.95
N LEU A 25 -16.93 -8.90 -18.71
CA LEU A 25 -15.67 -9.53 -18.35
C LEU A 25 -15.44 -10.85 -19.09
N GLY A 26 -16.49 -11.61 -19.36
CA GLY A 26 -16.42 -12.85 -20.14
C GLY A 26 -15.77 -12.62 -21.51
N VAL A 27 -16.13 -11.54 -22.18
CA VAL A 27 -15.51 -11.14 -23.47
C VAL A 27 -14.00 -10.86 -23.34
N LEU A 28 -13.57 -10.21 -22.27
CA LEU A 28 -12.15 -9.90 -22.05
C LEU A 28 -11.28 -11.10 -21.68
N VAL A 29 -11.81 -11.98 -20.83
CA VAL A 29 -11.07 -13.15 -20.36
C VAL A 29 -10.74 -14.10 -21.50
N TRP A 30 -11.62 -14.22 -22.48
CA TRP A 30 -11.38 -15.05 -23.68
C TRP A 30 -10.30 -14.51 -24.60
N VAL A 31 -10.02 -13.21 -24.55
CA VAL A 31 -9.19 -12.57 -25.59
C VAL A 31 -7.74 -12.34 -25.14
N GLU A 32 -7.48 -12.01 -23.87
CA GLU A 32 -6.14 -11.56 -23.45
C GLU A 32 -5.63 -12.09 -22.10
N TYR A 33 -6.47 -12.67 -21.22
CA TYR A 33 -6.06 -12.92 -19.82
C TYR A 33 -6.53 -14.25 -19.27
N SER A 34 -5.62 -15.19 -19.14
CA SER A 34 -5.88 -16.63 -18.93
C SER A 34 -5.90 -17.13 -17.48
N HIS A 35 -6.24 -16.36 -16.47
CA HIS A 35 -6.31 -16.92 -15.12
C HIS A 35 -7.58 -16.55 -14.37
N TRP A 36 -8.50 -17.50 -14.36
CA TRP A 36 -9.64 -17.56 -13.44
C TRP A 36 -9.23 -18.24 -12.15
N THR A 37 -9.41 -17.58 -11.02
CA THR A 37 -9.50 -18.25 -9.74
C THR A 37 -10.85 -17.93 -9.13
N THR A 38 -11.80 -18.87 -9.20
CA THR A 38 -12.99 -18.80 -8.37
C THR A 38 -12.60 -19.20 -6.95
N CYS A 39 -12.38 -18.23 -6.09
CA CYS A 39 -12.16 -18.48 -4.68
C CYS A 39 -13.51 -18.51 -3.97
N LYS A 40 -14.00 -19.70 -3.62
CA LYS A 40 -15.29 -19.89 -2.90
C LYS A 40 -15.26 -19.39 -1.46
N MET A 41 -14.11 -18.93 -0.93
CA MET A 41 -13.94 -18.55 0.46
C MET A 41 -13.61 -17.06 0.65
N GLY A 42 -13.73 -16.24 -0.37
CA GLY A 42 -13.50 -14.79 -0.29
C GLY A 42 -14.72 -13.96 0.04
N ALA A 43 -14.50 -12.68 0.31
CA ALA A 43 -15.59 -11.72 0.55
C ALA A 43 -16.47 -11.48 -0.69
N PHE A 44 -16.04 -11.89 -1.88
CA PHE A 44 -16.76 -11.73 -3.13
C PHE A 44 -17.07 -13.09 -3.77
N ARG A 45 -18.23 -13.21 -4.40
CA ARG A 45 -18.69 -14.43 -5.09
C ARG A 45 -17.79 -14.74 -6.30
N ASP A 46 -17.59 -13.74 -7.15
CA ASP A 46 -16.81 -13.85 -8.36
C ASP A 46 -15.56 -13.01 -8.22
N GLN A 47 -14.39 -13.57 -8.51
CA GLN A 47 -13.10 -12.92 -8.33
C GLN A 47 -12.22 -13.16 -9.55
N PHE A 48 -11.55 -12.09 -10.00
CA PHE A 48 -10.72 -12.10 -11.18
C PHE A 48 -9.37 -11.50 -10.85
N THR A 49 -8.30 -12.13 -11.28
CA THR A 49 -6.95 -11.53 -11.27
C THR A 49 -6.51 -11.36 -12.71
N PHE A 50 -6.27 -10.13 -13.10
CA PHE A 50 -5.78 -9.76 -14.41
C PHE A 50 -4.26 -9.72 -14.37
N ALA A 51 -3.61 -10.68 -15.00
CA ALA A 51 -2.17 -10.70 -15.19
C ALA A 51 -1.80 -9.78 -16.36
N LEU A 52 -0.81 -8.92 -16.15
CA LEU A 52 -0.28 -7.99 -17.14
C LEU A 52 1.18 -8.37 -17.44
N GLU A 53 1.70 -7.88 -18.54
CA GLU A 53 3.11 -8.04 -18.86
C GLU A 53 4.02 -7.56 -17.73
N GLY A 54 5.18 -8.21 -17.58
CA GLY A 54 6.15 -7.88 -16.53
C GLY A 54 5.73 -8.31 -15.12
N GLY A 55 4.86 -9.31 -14.98
CA GLY A 55 4.43 -9.86 -13.68
C GLY A 55 3.56 -8.91 -12.86
N ARG A 56 3.01 -7.88 -13.48
CA ARG A 56 2.06 -6.96 -12.85
C ARG A 56 0.66 -7.56 -12.86
N SER A 57 -0.18 -7.14 -11.92
CA SER A 57 -1.57 -7.61 -11.87
C SER A 57 -2.46 -6.62 -11.13
N PHE A 58 -3.76 -6.73 -11.38
CA PHE A 58 -4.80 -6.12 -10.56
C PHE A 58 -5.94 -7.12 -10.30
N TRP A 59 -6.74 -6.86 -9.28
CA TRP A 59 -7.79 -7.77 -8.84
C TRP A 59 -9.15 -7.09 -8.85
N LEU A 60 -10.18 -7.84 -9.24
CA LEU A 60 -11.58 -7.43 -9.24
C LEU A 60 -12.43 -8.50 -8.54
N GLY A 61 -13.26 -8.08 -7.60
CA GLY A 61 -14.31 -8.89 -7.00
C GLY A 61 -15.69 -8.34 -7.33
N VAL A 62 -16.62 -9.22 -7.70
CA VAL A 62 -18.02 -8.89 -8.01
C VAL A 62 -18.95 -9.71 -7.12
N GLY A 63 -20.03 -9.08 -6.61
CA GLY A 63 -20.98 -9.75 -5.76
C GLY A 63 -20.43 -10.00 -4.35
N LEU A 64 -20.54 -9.01 -3.46
CA LEU A 64 -20.08 -9.10 -2.07
C LEU A 64 -20.95 -10.11 -1.27
N ASN A 65 -20.29 -11.12 -0.69
CA ASN A 65 -20.92 -12.07 0.23
C ASN A 65 -21.23 -11.40 1.58
N GLY A 66 -22.41 -11.66 2.12
CA GLY A 66 -22.85 -11.11 3.40
C GLY A 66 -23.86 -12.03 4.10
N PRO A 67 -24.25 -11.71 5.35
CA PRO A 67 -25.21 -12.53 6.12
C PRO A 67 -26.56 -12.71 5.45
N SER A 68 -26.99 -11.76 4.63
CA SER A 68 -28.26 -11.77 3.87
C SER A 68 -28.12 -12.32 2.45
N GLY A 69 -27.00 -12.98 2.14
CA GLY A 69 -26.72 -13.50 0.80
C GLY A 69 -25.75 -12.61 0.01
N VAL A 70 -25.69 -12.84 -1.31
CA VAL A 70 -24.76 -12.13 -2.20
C VAL A 70 -25.31 -10.76 -2.58
N ASN A 71 -24.59 -9.70 -2.25
CA ASN A 71 -24.91 -8.36 -2.73
C ASN A 71 -24.32 -8.15 -4.14
N THR A 72 -25.14 -8.40 -5.16
CA THR A 72 -24.75 -8.25 -6.57
C THR A 72 -24.62 -6.80 -7.03
N ARG A 73 -24.91 -5.84 -6.16
CA ARG A 73 -24.77 -4.41 -6.44
C ARG A 73 -23.43 -3.83 -6.00
N ARG A 74 -22.45 -4.69 -5.75
CA ARG A 74 -21.11 -4.26 -5.34
C ARG A 74 -20.03 -4.95 -6.14
N ALA A 75 -19.08 -4.14 -6.60
CA ALA A 75 -17.81 -4.62 -7.10
C ALA A 75 -16.67 -3.89 -6.41
N ARG A 76 -15.52 -4.53 -6.30
CA ARG A 76 -14.30 -3.98 -5.71
C ARG A 76 -13.13 -4.19 -6.64
N LEU A 77 -12.41 -3.12 -6.91
CA LEU A 77 -11.18 -3.12 -7.70
C LEU A 77 -9.98 -2.84 -6.79
N GLU A 78 -8.96 -3.70 -6.86
CA GLU A 78 -7.71 -3.54 -6.11
C GLU A 78 -6.52 -3.52 -7.08
N PHE A 79 -5.67 -2.50 -7.00
CA PHE A 79 -4.47 -2.38 -7.81
C PHE A 79 -3.40 -1.51 -7.16
N ASN A 80 -2.18 -1.61 -7.67
CA ASN A 80 -1.08 -0.71 -7.35
C ASN A 80 -0.91 0.29 -8.50
N PRO A 81 -1.23 1.59 -8.32
CA PRO A 81 -1.15 2.58 -9.39
C PRO A 81 0.24 2.68 -10.02
N ASN A 82 1.31 2.55 -9.23
CA ASN A 82 2.68 2.65 -9.72
C ASN A 82 3.11 1.44 -10.56
N LYS A 83 2.56 0.25 -10.27
CA LYS A 83 2.89 -0.98 -11.00
C LYS A 83 2.03 -1.15 -12.23
N VAL A 84 0.73 -0.95 -12.08
CA VAL A 84 -0.24 -1.20 -13.15
C VAL A 84 -0.31 -0.01 -14.11
N GLY A 85 -0.19 1.22 -13.57
CA GLY A 85 -0.33 2.44 -14.37
C GLY A 85 -1.70 2.53 -15.04
N GLU A 86 -1.75 3.26 -16.15
CA GLU A 86 -2.96 3.40 -16.98
C GLU A 86 -2.98 2.38 -18.12
N THR A 87 -2.91 1.08 -17.77
CA THR A 87 -3.00 0.04 -18.77
C THR A 87 -4.39 0.01 -19.42
N ARG A 88 -4.45 -0.43 -20.69
CA ARG A 88 -5.71 -0.59 -21.44
C ARG A 88 -6.71 -1.48 -20.68
N ALA A 89 -6.23 -2.60 -20.09
CA ALA A 89 -7.05 -3.51 -19.32
C ALA A 89 -7.67 -2.86 -18.08
N LEU A 90 -6.86 -2.12 -17.28
CA LEU A 90 -7.38 -1.43 -16.10
C LEU A 90 -8.40 -0.36 -16.49
N ARG A 91 -8.13 0.44 -17.55
CA ARG A 91 -9.07 1.45 -18.04
C ARG A 91 -10.38 0.83 -18.50
N TRP A 92 -10.30 -0.29 -19.22
CA TRP A 92 -11.49 -0.99 -19.68
C TRP A 92 -12.35 -1.52 -18.53
N VAL A 93 -11.74 -2.19 -17.56
CA VAL A 93 -12.45 -2.66 -16.35
C VAL A 93 -13.06 -1.49 -15.58
N PHE A 94 -12.30 -0.38 -15.46
CA PHE A 94 -12.78 0.82 -14.80
C PHE A 94 -14.02 1.41 -15.49
N ASN A 95 -13.99 1.53 -16.82
CA ASN A 95 -15.13 2.03 -17.61
C ASN A 95 -16.33 1.08 -17.50
N LEU A 96 -16.10 -0.24 -17.60
CA LEU A 96 -17.16 -1.24 -17.46
C LEU A 96 -17.85 -1.10 -16.09
N LEU A 97 -17.09 -0.97 -15.02
CA LEU A 97 -17.65 -0.79 -13.68
C LEU A 97 -18.36 0.56 -13.54
N TYR A 98 -17.80 1.62 -14.08
CA TYR A 98 -18.37 2.97 -14.04
C TYR A 98 -19.69 3.05 -14.81
N ASP A 99 -19.75 2.51 -16.03
CA ASP A 99 -20.95 2.49 -16.88
C ASP A 99 -22.09 1.66 -16.29
N ASN A 100 -21.77 0.71 -15.42
CA ASN A 100 -22.72 -0.12 -14.68
C ASN A 100 -22.97 0.36 -13.24
N SER A 101 -22.39 1.49 -12.84
CA SER A 101 -22.57 2.06 -11.50
C SER A 101 -23.81 2.96 -11.43
N ARG A 102 -24.36 3.09 -10.22
CA ARG A 102 -25.47 4.01 -9.95
C ARG A 102 -25.00 5.45 -10.12
N HIS A 103 -25.67 6.18 -10.98
CA HIS A 103 -25.51 7.63 -11.14
C HIS A 103 -26.51 8.39 -10.24
N THR A 104 -26.68 7.96 -8.99
CA THR A 104 -27.52 8.63 -7.98
C THR A 104 -26.69 9.61 -7.15
N ASP A 105 -27.30 10.27 -6.17
CA ASP A 105 -26.72 11.31 -5.32
C ASP A 105 -25.43 10.94 -4.56
N PHE A 106 -25.03 9.68 -4.58
CA PHE A 106 -23.77 9.18 -4.05
C PHE A 106 -22.74 8.99 -5.16
N PRO A 107 -21.45 9.27 -4.88
CA PRO A 107 -20.40 8.99 -5.84
C PRO A 107 -20.43 7.50 -6.22
N PRO A 108 -20.45 7.16 -7.52
CA PRO A 108 -20.52 5.77 -7.98
C PRO A 108 -19.31 4.94 -7.55
N VAL A 109 -18.20 5.62 -7.23
CA VAL A 109 -16.94 5.02 -6.81
C VAL A 109 -16.50 5.65 -5.49
N VAL A 110 -16.14 4.82 -4.54
CA VAL A 110 -15.58 5.24 -3.26
C VAL A 110 -14.23 4.57 -3.01
N VAL A 111 -13.29 5.30 -2.45
CA VAL A 111 -12.07 4.71 -1.90
C VAL A 111 -12.45 3.97 -0.62
N VAL A 112 -12.12 2.69 -0.53
CA VAL A 112 -12.30 1.92 0.70
C VAL A 112 -11.06 2.02 1.56
N ARG A 113 -9.90 1.90 0.90
CA ARG A 113 -8.59 1.90 1.52
C ARG A 113 -7.52 2.27 0.49
N TRP A 114 -6.48 2.90 0.95
CA TRP A 114 -5.28 3.11 0.15
C TRP A 114 -4.03 3.02 1.00
N ASP A 115 -2.93 2.60 0.40
CA ASP A 115 -1.65 2.50 1.06
C ASP A 115 -0.72 3.59 0.51
N PHE A 116 -0.28 4.45 1.41
CA PHE A 116 0.67 5.52 1.15
C PHE A 116 2.07 5.03 1.45
N ALA A 117 2.97 5.11 0.48
CA ALA A 117 4.33 4.61 0.60
C ALA A 117 5.35 5.75 0.57
N VAL A 118 6.36 5.61 1.41
CA VAL A 118 7.51 6.51 1.50
C VAL A 118 8.80 5.69 1.35
N ASP A 119 9.55 5.97 0.31
CA ASP A 119 10.88 5.41 0.12
C ASP A 119 11.93 6.28 0.84
N LEU A 120 12.57 5.68 1.80
CA LEU A 120 13.61 6.25 2.63
C LEU A 120 14.97 5.79 2.08
N PRO A 121 15.93 6.69 1.83
CA PRO A 121 17.23 6.32 1.31
C PRO A 121 18.06 5.56 2.36
N GLY A 122 18.71 4.48 1.93
CA GLY A 122 19.61 3.68 2.73
C GLY A 122 19.03 2.36 3.22
N GLU A 123 19.90 1.59 3.86
CA GLU A 123 19.61 0.24 4.32
C GLU A 123 18.51 0.19 5.37
N ARG A 124 17.81 -0.94 5.42
CA ARG A 124 16.77 -1.23 6.42
C ARG A 124 17.27 -1.14 7.87
N THR A 125 18.52 -1.43 8.09
CA THR A 125 19.19 -1.32 9.41
C THR A 125 19.31 0.11 9.92
N GLY A 126 19.23 1.10 9.03
CA GLY A 126 19.28 2.51 9.35
C GLY A 126 17.95 3.11 9.87
N TYR A 127 16.90 2.29 10.02
CA TYR A 127 15.60 2.78 10.44
C TYR A 127 14.94 1.87 11.47
N GLU A 128 14.17 2.46 12.39
CA GLU A 128 13.45 1.75 13.45
C GLU A 128 12.02 2.27 13.55
N LEU A 129 11.05 1.35 13.49
CA LEU A 129 9.64 1.66 13.74
C LEU A 129 9.38 1.52 15.24
N VAL A 130 9.08 2.63 15.90
CA VAL A 130 8.89 2.69 17.35
C VAL A 130 7.53 2.15 17.74
N LYS A 131 7.49 1.37 18.82
CA LYS A 131 6.24 0.92 19.43
C LYS A 131 5.50 2.11 20.07
N ASP A 132 4.23 2.28 19.73
CA ASP A 132 3.44 3.44 20.16
C ASP A 132 2.10 3.06 20.83
N GLY A 133 2.03 1.88 21.43
CA GLY A 133 0.81 1.36 22.07
C GLY A 133 -0.12 0.59 21.11
N ARG A 134 0.05 0.71 19.81
CA ARG A 134 -0.63 -0.15 18.83
C ARG A 134 -0.04 -1.56 18.84
N VAL A 135 -0.78 -2.52 18.29
CA VAL A 135 -0.26 -3.89 18.07
C VAL A 135 1.04 -3.82 17.28
N TYR A 136 2.08 -4.49 17.77
CA TYR A 136 3.38 -4.53 17.13
C TYR A 136 3.72 -5.95 16.73
N GLU A 137 4.18 -6.14 15.51
CA GLU A 137 4.66 -7.40 14.97
C GLU A 137 6.02 -7.19 14.30
N GLU A 138 6.89 -8.17 14.40
CA GLU A 138 8.19 -8.14 13.74
C GLU A 138 8.51 -9.49 13.14
N PHE A 139 8.91 -9.48 11.87
CA PHE A 139 9.46 -10.64 11.18
C PHE A 139 10.90 -10.36 10.83
N ARG A 140 11.80 -11.21 11.25
CA ARG A 140 13.24 -11.04 11.06
C ARG A 140 13.89 -12.32 10.60
N ARG A 141 14.49 -12.31 9.41
CA ARG A 141 15.36 -13.39 8.91
C ARG A 141 16.84 -13.04 9.11
N SER A 142 17.17 -11.75 8.96
CA SER A 142 18.50 -11.19 9.23
C SER A 142 18.36 -9.74 9.68
N ALA A 143 19.47 -9.04 9.97
CA ALA A 143 19.43 -7.61 10.31
C ALA A 143 18.88 -6.76 9.15
N SER A 144 19.28 -7.06 7.93
CA SER A 144 18.83 -6.36 6.71
C SER A 144 17.49 -6.90 6.17
N ASP A 145 17.08 -8.12 6.54
CA ASP A 145 15.80 -8.73 6.19
C ASP A 145 14.84 -8.71 7.38
N ARG A 146 14.48 -7.52 7.77
CA ARG A 146 13.59 -7.22 8.88
C ARG A 146 12.38 -6.45 8.41
N THR A 147 11.19 -6.91 8.77
CA THR A 147 9.94 -6.20 8.55
C THR A 147 9.27 -5.94 9.88
N GLN A 148 8.94 -4.69 10.15
CA GLN A 148 8.23 -4.26 11.36
C GLN A 148 6.84 -3.76 10.98
N TYR A 149 5.87 -4.05 11.84
CA TYR A 149 4.50 -3.58 11.69
C TYR A 149 4.04 -2.92 12.99
N VAL A 150 3.29 -1.84 12.84
CA VAL A 150 2.52 -1.19 13.92
C VAL A 150 1.08 -1.06 13.44
N GLY A 151 0.12 -1.41 14.28
CA GLY A 151 -1.31 -1.43 13.96
C GLY A 151 -1.84 -2.81 13.59
N ARG A 152 -3.16 -2.97 13.69
CA ARG A 152 -3.84 -4.24 13.41
C ARG A 152 -3.79 -4.58 11.92
N ARG A 153 -3.64 -5.85 11.61
CA ARG A 153 -3.66 -6.35 10.23
C ARG A 153 -4.94 -5.93 9.51
N ASN A 154 -4.79 -5.44 8.28
CA ASN A 154 -5.88 -4.97 7.41
C ASN A 154 -6.73 -3.82 7.96
N ALA A 155 -6.25 -3.09 8.98
CA ALA A 155 -6.93 -1.94 9.53
C ALA A 155 -6.27 -0.62 9.11
N PRO A 156 -7.03 0.47 9.02
CA PRO A 156 -6.47 1.81 8.88
C PRO A 156 -5.49 2.12 10.01
N GLY A 157 -4.44 2.87 9.71
CA GLY A 157 -3.36 3.17 10.63
C GLY A 157 -2.31 2.07 10.78
N ARG A 158 -2.43 0.94 10.06
CA ARG A 158 -1.34 -0.03 9.99
C ARG A 158 -0.17 0.55 9.23
N CYS A 159 1.01 0.42 9.82
CA CYS A 159 2.27 0.80 9.21
C CYS A 159 3.15 -0.43 9.01
N LYS A 160 3.93 -0.44 7.93
CA LYS A 160 4.90 -1.48 7.60
C LYS A 160 6.22 -0.83 7.22
N LEU A 161 7.31 -1.23 7.86
CA LEU A 161 8.66 -0.76 7.56
C LEU A 161 9.52 -1.95 7.14
N TYR A 162 10.07 -1.94 5.92
CA TYR A 162 10.78 -3.09 5.35
C TYR A 162 11.85 -2.74 4.33
N ASN A 163 12.67 -3.73 3.94
CA ASN A 163 13.69 -3.58 2.91
C ASN A 163 13.06 -3.66 1.51
N LYS A 164 12.91 -2.51 0.86
CA LYS A 164 12.33 -2.41 -0.49
C LYS A 164 13.30 -2.90 -1.56
N SER A 165 14.58 -2.64 -1.38
CA SER A 165 15.62 -3.09 -2.33
C SER A 165 15.59 -4.60 -2.51
N ARG A 166 15.49 -5.34 -1.40
CA ARG A 166 15.42 -6.79 -1.43
C ARG A 166 14.10 -7.31 -2.02
N GLU A 167 12.97 -6.68 -1.67
CA GLU A 167 11.66 -7.07 -2.18
C GLU A 167 11.55 -6.87 -3.69
N ALA A 168 12.14 -5.81 -4.21
CA ALA A 168 12.02 -5.42 -5.62
C ALA A 168 13.29 -5.71 -6.45
N GLY A 169 14.34 -6.28 -5.85
CA GLY A 169 15.61 -6.56 -6.55
C GLY A 169 16.31 -5.29 -7.03
N LEU A 170 16.26 -4.20 -6.26
CA LEU A 170 16.87 -2.93 -6.65
C LEU A 170 18.38 -2.97 -6.42
N GLY A 171 19.14 -2.31 -7.28
CA GLY A 171 20.60 -2.14 -7.14
C GLY A 171 21.03 -1.06 -6.14
N VAL A 172 20.09 -0.43 -5.46
CA VAL A 172 20.31 0.64 -4.46
C VAL A 172 19.56 0.34 -3.19
N ASP A 173 20.10 0.77 -2.05
CA ASP A 173 19.47 0.54 -0.75
C ASP A 173 18.30 1.50 -0.53
N VAL A 174 17.12 0.92 -0.39
CA VAL A 174 15.86 1.62 -0.11
C VAL A 174 15.11 0.89 1.00
N THR A 175 14.79 1.63 2.04
CA THR A 175 13.84 1.21 3.08
C THR A 175 12.50 1.83 2.78
N ARG A 176 11.41 1.05 2.82
CA ARG A 176 10.06 1.58 2.58
C ARG A 176 9.22 1.55 3.84
N LEU A 177 8.57 2.68 4.10
CA LEU A 177 7.46 2.82 5.04
C LEU A 177 6.16 2.86 4.26
N GLU A 178 5.24 1.95 4.57
CA GLU A 178 3.87 1.94 4.04
C GLU A 178 2.90 2.25 5.17
N LEU A 179 1.95 3.13 4.91
CA LEU A 179 0.87 3.50 5.82
C LEU A 179 -0.47 3.19 5.15
N THR A 180 -1.25 2.31 5.76
CA THR A 180 -2.62 2.01 5.32
C THR A 180 -3.57 3.08 5.86
N LEU A 181 -4.31 3.72 4.97
CA LEU A 181 -5.29 4.76 5.27
C LEU A 181 -6.71 4.29 4.92
N ALA A 182 -7.69 4.73 5.70
CA ALA A 182 -9.09 4.57 5.35
C ALA A 182 -9.42 5.40 4.11
N GLY A 183 -10.47 5.03 3.39
CA GLY A 183 -10.82 5.71 2.15
C GLY A 183 -11.29 7.15 2.33
N ASP A 184 -11.85 7.46 3.47
CA ASP A 184 -12.27 8.80 3.89
C ASP A 184 -11.13 9.63 4.51
N ALA A 185 -10.00 9.01 4.86
CA ALA A 185 -8.80 9.69 5.37
C ALA A 185 -8.09 10.44 4.23
N CYS A 186 -8.69 11.51 3.75
CA CYS A 186 -8.25 12.28 2.58
C CYS A 186 -7.67 13.65 2.95
N THR A 187 -7.23 13.84 4.20
CA THR A 187 -6.58 15.07 4.65
C THR A 187 -5.21 14.81 5.27
N VAL A 188 -4.38 15.84 5.29
CA VAL A 188 -3.08 15.80 5.98
C VAL A 188 -3.26 15.48 7.47
N ARG A 189 -4.32 16.02 8.09
CA ARG A 189 -4.64 15.77 9.49
C ARG A 189 -4.89 14.30 9.77
N ASP A 190 -5.63 13.61 8.89
CA ASP A 190 -5.93 12.19 9.04
C ASP A 190 -4.66 11.34 8.98
N ALA A 191 -3.76 11.67 8.05
CA ALA A 191 -2.47 10.99 7.94
C ALA A 191 -1.58 11.24 9.17
N LEU A 192 -1.52 12.47 9.66
CA LEU A 192 -0.74 12.82 10.85
C LEU A 192 -1.27 12.12 12.11
N ALA A 193 -2.59 11.93 12.23
CA ALA A 193 -3.20 11.25 13.36
C ALA A 193 -2.77 9.78 13.52
N VAL A 194 -2.38 9.14 12.42
CA VAL A 194 -1.95 7.73 12.40
C VAL A 194 -0.49 7.55 11.97
N TRP A 195 0.23 8.65 11.70
CA TRP A 195 1.63 8.61 11.31
C TRP A 195 2.46 7.90 12.39
N PRO A 196 3.25 6.89 12.02
CA PRO A 196 4.07 6.18 13.00
C PRO A 196 5.29 7.00 13.36
N ARG A 197 5.82 6.75 14.53
CA ARG A 197 7.12 7.24 14.90
C ARG A 197 8.19 6.34 14.28
N VAL A 198 8.93 6.87 13.30
CA VAL A 198 10.06 6.19 12.66
C VAL A 198 11.32 6.97 12.98
N LEU A 199 12.28 6.31 13.59
CA LEU A 199 13.60 6.88 13.86
C LEU A 199 14.56 6.51 12.74
N ARG A 200 15.31 7.50 12.27
CA ARG A 200 16.51 7.27 11.48
C ARG A 200 17.65 7.01 12.44
N LEU A 201 18.15 5.79 12.42
CA LEU A 201 19.30 5.43 13.24
C LEU A 201 20.55 6.02 12.61
N PRO A 202 21.42 6.67 13.38
CA PRO A 202 22.70 7.09 12.83
C PRO A 202 23.46 5.85 12.37
N GLY A 203 23.90 5.85 11.12
CA GLY A 203 24.79 4.82 10.62
C GLY A 203 26.10 4.82 11.42
N VAL A 204 26.78 3.68 11.49
CA VAL A 204 28.12 3.58 12.08
C VAL A 204 29.03 4.67 11.54
N HIS A 205 28.84 5.06 10.28
CA HIS A 205 29.57 6.15 9.63
C HIS A 205 29.21 7.56 10.14
N GLN A 206 27.99 7.78 10.66
CA GLN A 206 27.57 9.10 11.17
C GLN A 206 27.99 9.34 12.61
N LEU A 207 28.09 8.28 13.41
CA LEU A 207 28.64 8.33 14.77
C LEU A 207 30.16 8.17 14.78
N GLY A 208 30.74 7.66 13.69
CA GLY A 208 32.18 7.57 13.52
C GLY A 208 32.93 7.02 14.73
N ALA A 209 33.90 7.80 15.21
CA ALA A 209 34.72 7.45 16.37
C ALA A 209 33.89 7.28 17.67
N GLU A 210 32.77 8.01 17.83
CA GLU A 210 31.90 7.95 19.00
C GLU A 210 31.24 6.57 19.15
N TRP A 211 30.77 5.99 18.05
CA TRP A 211 30.23 4.62 18.06
C TRP A 211 31.31 3.59 18.40
N LEU A 212 32.49 3.76 17.83
CA LEU A 212 33.62 2.85 18.09
C LEU A 212 34.08 2.92 19.54
N ALA A 213 34.01 4.10 20.18
CA ALA A 213 34.34 4.31 21.57
C ALA A 213 33.33 3.72 22.57
N LEU A 214 32.13 3.30 22.11
CA LEU A 214 31.15 2.64 22.96
C LEU A 214 31.48 1.16 23.13
N ASN A 215 31.38 0.68 24.37
CA ASN A 215 31.36 -0.75 24.64
C ASN A 215 30.04 -1.39 24.20
N GLU A 216 29.97 -2.71 24.15
CA GLU A 216 28.78 -3.45 23.69
C GLU A 216 27.53 -3.12 24.49
N THR A 217 27.67 -2.98 25.82
CA THR A 217 26.54 -2.62 26.70
C THR A 217 25.99 -1.24 26.35
N ASP A 218 26.85 -0.26 26.14
CA ASP A 218 26.43 1.09 25.79
C ASP A 218 25.80 1.15 24.38
N ARG A 219 26.33 0.38 23.42
CA ARG A 219 25.72 0.21 22.09
C ARG A 219 24.33 -0.43 22.19
N PHE A 220 24.16 -1.45 23.04
CA PHE A 220 22.86 -2.06 23.29
C PHE A 220 21.89 -1.08 23.91
N ILE A 221 22.31 -0.35 24.97
CA ILE A 221 21.49 0.67 25.62
C ILE A 221 21.10 1.76 24.62
N LEU A 222 22.04 2.26 23.81
CA LEU A 222 21.78 3.31 22.83
C LEU A 222 20.75 2.86 21.78
N ARG A 223 20.83 1.61 21.29
CA ARG A 223 19.80 1.03 20.41
C ARG A 223 18.43 0.98 21.07
N THR A 224 18.38 0.63 22.34
CA THR A 224 17.13 0.62 23.13
C THR A 224 16.57 2.03 23.28
N LEU A 225 17.42 3.02 23.56
CA LEU A 225 17.02 4.42 23.69
C LEU A 225 16.52 5.02 22.38
N TRP A 226 17.03 4.60 21.22
CA TRP A 226 16.47 5.04 19.94
C TRP A 226 15.03 4.55 19.73
N GLN A 227 14.68 3.37 20.29
CA GLN A 227 13.31 2.86 20.26
C GLN A 227 12.43 3.47 21.35
N GLN A 228 13.00 3.80 22.51
CA GLN A 228 12.32 4.29 23.71
C GLN A 228 13.12 5.44 24.34
N PRO A 229 13.21 6.61 23.69
CA PRO A 229 14.04 7.72 24.16
C PRO A 229 13.60 8.28 25.51
N GLU A 230 12.33 8.09 25.90
CA GLU A 230 11.80 8.43 27.21
C GLU A 230 12.53 7.67 28.34
N ARG A 231 13.06 6.50 28.08
CA ARG A 231 13.84 5.71 29.04
C ARG A 231 15.22 6.27 29.32
N LEU A 232 15.64 7.32 28.62
CA LEU A 232 16.90 8.01 28.95
C LEU A 232 16.90 8.47 30.42
N GLY A 233 15.72 8.86 30.95
CA GLY A 233 15.54 9.24 32.35
C GLY A 233 15.83 8.14 33.36
N GLU A 234 15.67 6.86 32.97
CA GLU A 234 15.90 5.68 33.82
C GLU A 234 17.40 5.38 34.02
N LEU A 235 18.26 5.97 33.18
CA LEU A 235 19.71 5.72 33.26
C LEU A 235 20.36 6.54 34.38
N SER A 236 21.48 6.04 34.89
CA SER A 236 22.35 6.81 35.77
C SER A 236 22.81 8.12 35.10
N ARG A 237 23.08 9.16 35.91
CA ARG A 237 23.53 10.45 35.42
C ARG A 237 24.70 10.33 34.44
N ARG A 238 25.73 9.56 34.77
CA ARG A 238 26.89 9.32 33.90
C ARG A 238 26.53 8.74 32.55
N LYS A 239 25.59 7.77 32.53
CA LYS A 239 25.12 7.17 31.27
C LYS A 239 24.27 8.13 30.43
N ARG A 240 23.42 8.96 31.08
CA ARG A 240 22.67 10.02 30.41
C ARG A 240 23.58 11.03 29.75
N GLU A 241 24.58 11.51 30.45
CA GLU A 241 25.58 12.47 29.92
C GLU A 241 26.34 11.88 28.72
N LYS A 242 26.68 10.60 28.77
CA LYS A 242 27.39 9.90 27.68
C LYS A 242 26.51 9.60 26.47
N LEU A 243 25.30 9.07 26.67
CA LEU A 243 24.46 8.55 25.59
C LEU A 243 23.40 9.53 25.10
N GLY A 244 23.01 10.51 25.91
CA GLY A 244 22.00 11.51 25.57
C GLY A 244 22.27 12.26 24.25
N PRO A 245 23.47 12.82 24.05
CA PRO A 245 23.83 13.46 22.80
C PRO A 245 23.68 12.53 21.57
N LEU A 246 24.00 11.24 21.74
CA LEU A 246 23.95 10.25 20.67
C LEU A 246 22.52 9.81 20.33
N VAL A 247 21.60 9.90 21.29
CA VAL A 247 20.16 9.68 21.04
C VAL A 247 19.59 10.75 20.12
N ALA A 248 20.05 11.98 20.25
CA ALA A 248 19.56 13.12 19.46
C ALA A 248 20.06 13.12 18.00
N VAL A 249 21.14 12.43 17.69
CA VAL A 249 21.70 12.35 16.33
C VAL A 249 20.80 11.58 15.37
N GLY A 250 20.01 10.63 15.88
CA GLY A 250 19.01 9.92 15.10
C GLY A 250 17.77 10.77 14.88
N GLY A 251 17.61 11.36 13.70
CA GLY A 251 16.43 12.16 13.37
C GLY A 251 15.16 11.31 13.31
N GLU A 252 14.01 11.94 13.53
CA GLU A 252 12.70 11.34 13.31
C GLU A 252 12.26 11.57 11.85
N VAL A 253 11.76 10.51 11.21
CA VAL A 253 11.16 10.61 9.87
C VAL A 253 9.78 11.25 10.00
N LYS A 254 9.65 12.48 9.54
CA LYS A 254 8.39 13.22 9.55
C LYS A 254 7.67 13.08 8.21
N LEU A 255 6.35 13.20 8.27
CA LEU A 255 5.53 13.26 7.07
C LEU A 255 5.88 14.52 6.26
N ASP A 256 6.28 14.36 5.00
CA ASP A 256 6.35 15.47 4.05
C ASP A 256 4.93 15.81 3.58
N VAL A 257 4.39 16.88 4.13
CA VAL A 257 3.02 17.35 3.90
C VAL A 257 2.78 17.70 2.43
N ALA A 258 3.79 18.27 1.76
CA ALA A 258 3.66 18.64 0.35
C ALA A 258 3.62 17.40 -0.55
N ALA A 259 4.48 16.42 -0.28
CA ALA A 259 4.49 15.16 -1.01
C ALA A 259 3.20 14.35 -0.77
N TYR A 260 2.71 14.30 0.46
CA TYR A 260 1.41 13.70 0.77
C TYR A 260 0.27 14.40 0.02
N GLY A 261 0.29 15.73 -0.02
CA GLY A 261 -0.67 16.53 -0.78
C GLY A 261 -0.71 16.16 -2.27
N ARG A 262 0.45 15.91 -2.89
CA ARG A 262 0.51 15.43 -4.29
C ARG A 262 -0.16 14.05 -4.46
N CYS A 263 0.08 13.12 -3.54
CA CYS A 263 -0.61 11.82 -3.56
C CYS A 263 -2.12 11.95 -3.40
N LEU A 264 -2.62 12.91 -2.59
CA LEU A 264 -4.06 13.19 -2.50
C LEU A 264 -4.64 13.73 -3.80
N VAL A 265 -3.89 14.55 -4.54
CA VAL A 265 -4.31 15.01 -5.88
C VAL A 265 -4.40 13.84 -6.86
N GLU A 266 -3.41 12.95 -6.84
CA GLU A 266 -3.41 11.73 -7.65
C GLU A 266 -4.61 10.83 -7.30
N LEU A 267 -4.86 10.58 -6.00
CA LEU A 267 -6.01 9.81 -5.51
C LEU A 267 -7.33 10.37 -6.01
N ARG A 268 -7.51 11.68 -5.92
CA ARG A 268 -8.70 12.37 -6.46
C ARG A 268 -8.77 12.27 -7.98
N GLY A 269 -7.64 12.24 -8.66
CA GLY A 269 -7.56 11.99 -10.10
C GLY A 269 -8.16 10.63 -10.48
N TRP A 270 -7.83 9.58 -9.74
CA TRP A 270 -8.41 8.25 -9.94
C TRP A 270 -9.93 8.21 -9.73
N LEU A 271 -10.46 8.98 -8.79
CA LEU A 271 -11.91 9.07 -8.53
C LEU A 271 -12.67 9.90 -9.57
N ARG A 272 -12.01 10.90 -10.17
CA ARG A 272 -12.61 11.83 -11.15
C ARG A 272 -12.48 11.39 -12.59
N ARG A 273 -11.79 10.30 -12.86
CA ARG A 273 -11.64 9.76 -14.20
C ARG A 273 -13.01 9.34 -14.74
N ARG A 274 -13.71 10.35 -15.25
CA ARG A 274 -14.85 10.16 -16.11
C ARG A 274 -14.35 9.59 -17.44
N ARG A 275 -15.25 8.83 -18.11
CA ARG A 275 -15.20 8.46 -19.50
C ARG A 275 -14.30 9.40 -20.33
N GLN A 276 -13.02 9.16 -20.36
CA GLN A 276 -12.16 9.70 -21.39
C GLN A 276 -12.05 8.62 -22.44
N GLU A 277 -12.72 8.88 -23.57
CA GLU A 277 -12.69 8.15 -24.85
C GLU A 277 -13.25 6.73 -24.77
N ALA A 278 -14.31 6.52 -25.57
CA ALA A 278 -14.71 5.19 -25.99
C ALA A 278 -13.47 4.40 -26.40
N PRO A 279 -13.37 3.10 -26.10
CA PRO A 279 -12.30 2.28 -26.62
C PRO A 279 -12.28 2.54 -28.14
N PRO A 280 -11.09 2.69 -28.74
CA PRO A 280 -11.02 2.83 -30.19
C PRO A 280 -11.88 1.71 -30.77
N GLU A 281 -12.79 2.07 -31.66
CA GLU A 281 -13.64 1.11 -32.34
C GLU A 281 -12.78 -0.09 -32.71
N TYR A 282 -13.22 -1.27 -32.34
CA TYR A 282 -12.55 -2.52 -32.66
C TYR A 282 -12.65 -2.75 -34.17
N GLY A 283 -11.96 -1.91 -34.94
CA GLY A 283 -11.74 -2.04 -36.36
C GLY A 283 -10.42 -2.74 -36.64
N GLY A 284 -10.32 -3.98 -36.26
CA GLY A 284 -9.16 -4.80 -36.58
C GLY A 284 -9.50 -6.26 -36.33
N GLY A 285 -9.69 -6.99 -37.40
CA GLY A 285 -10.10 -8.37 -37.53
C GLY A 285 -9.79 -9.27 -36.36
N TRP A 286 -10.83 -9.71 -35.71
CA TRP A 286 -10.80 -10.83 -34.78
C TRP A 286 -10.70 -12.10 -35.63
N GLU A 287 -9.50 -12.64 -35.87
CA GLU A 287 -9.36 -14.04 -36.21
C GLU A 287 -9.72 -14.85 -34.98
N VAL A 288 -10.95 -15.35 -34.98
CA VAL A 288 -11.39 -16.39 -34.06
C VAL A 288 -10.49 -17.61 -34.34
N LEU A 289 -9.57 -17.86 -33.44
CA LEU A 289 -8.89 -19.16 -33.39
C LEU A 289 -9.91 -20.20 -32.92
N GLU A 290 -10.83 -20.58 -33.81
CA GLU A 290 -11.46 -21.88 -33.75
C GLU A 290 -10.36 -22.93 -34.05
N ASN A 291 -9.83 -23.52 -33.02
CA ASN A 291 -9.24 -24.88 -33.03
C ASN A 291 -8.30 -25.05 -31.83
N VAL A 292 -8.81 -25.47 -30.70
CA VAL A 292 -8.14 -26.50 -29.90
C VAL A 292 -9.24 -27.43 -29.31
N ARG A 293 -9.32 -28.61 -29.92
CA ARG A 293 -10.01 -29.77 -29.33
C ARG A 293 -9.22 -30.33 -28.15
#